data_31edf16ff73f5f0a3785838bb928a878
#
_entry.id   31edf16ff73f5f0a3785838bb928a878
#
_cell.length_a   1.000
_cell.length_b   1.000
_cell.length_c   1.000
_cell.angle_alpha   90.00
_cell.angle_beta   90.00
_cell.angle_gamma   90.00
#
_symmetry.space_group_name_H-M   'P 1'
#
loop_
_entity.id
_entity.type
_entity.pdbx_description
1 polymer ?
#
loop_
_entity_poly.entity_id
_entity_poly.type
_entity_poly.pdbx_seq_one_letter_code
_entity_poly.pdbx_strand_id
1 'polypeptide(L)'
;MDQASTPRPRSTGVLLHPTALPGSPVCGSFGEPSRRWLRLLADHNIGVWQMLPLAPPDPTGSPYSSPSCFALNPWFLDAADLAAEQFISAEQLDGLPGAEAPSHGVDSLSFAQACERSAALSEALLQSWPDQSAERQQAFAQWCSEQTWLEDHVRFRVLHDQHQQAWWTWPQPLAQHQSAALERWARDHQDALQKERLTQWQLDRQWQQIRTLAADLGILLFGDLPFYVSADSADVWSHRSLFTIAADGRLSTQSGVPPDYFSETGQLWGSPVYRWWRHRLTRFSWWRKRIARQRQLMDLLRLDHFRALAMFWAVPGGDTTAEHGQWQPSPGASLLRKLRSDAGGALPLIAEDLGVITPDVEALRDGFALPGMKVLQFAFDGQSDNPYLPENIDGSRWVVYTGTHDNATTLGWWQ
;
A
#
# COMPACT_ATOMS: atom_id res chain seq x y z
N MET A 1 -6.43 18.34 -29.65
CA MET A 1 -5.59 17.34 -30.32
C MET A 1 -5.22 16.31 -29.26
N ASP A 2 -5.93 15.17 -29.26
CA ASP A 2 -5.67 14.06 -28.36
C ASP A 2 -4.33 13.43 -28.72
N GLN A 3 -3.32 13.62 -27.87
CA GLN A 3 -2.18 12.71 -27.88
C GLN A 3 -2.68 11.39 -27.29
N ALA A 4 -3.15 10.50 -28.17
CA ALA A 4 -3.35 9.11 -27.85
C ALA A 4 -2.01 8.60 -27.28
N SER A 5 -2.00 8.19 -26.02
CA SER A 5 -0.84 7.56 -25.39
C SER A 5 -0.41 6.39 -26.27
N THR A 6 0.82 6.43 -26.78
CA THR A 6 1.40 5.33 -27.53
C THR A 6 1.20 4.04 -26.74
N PRO A 7 0.61 2.99 -27.32
CA PRO A 7 0.43 1.72 -26.61
C PRO A 7 1.79 1.25 -26.10
N ARG A 8 1.87 0.90 -24.82
CA ARG A 8 3.09 0.30 -24.29
C ARG A 8 3.33 -1.03 -25.03
N PRO A 9 4.58 -1.38 -25.37
CA PRO A 9 4.87 -2.68 -25.94
C PRO A 9 4.43 -3.77 -24.96
N ARG A 10 4.07 -4.95 -25.48
CA ARG A 10 3.78 -6.12 -24.64
C ARG A 10 4.99 -6.40 -23.77
N SER A 11 4.76 -6.60 -22.47
CA SER A 11 5.80 -7.02 -21.53
C SER A 11 5.27 -8.13 -20.62
N THR A 12 6.19 -8.97 -20.16
CA THR A 12 5.89 -10.01 -19.18
C THR A 12 6.23 -9.48 -17.78
N GLY A 13 5.40 -9.79 -16.79
CA GLY A 13 5.62 -9.44 -15.41
C GLY A 13 5.43 -10.62 -14.47
N VAL A 14 5.96 -10.49 -13.26
CA VAL A 14 5.72 -11.41 -12.16
C VAL A 14 5.15 -10.64 -10.98
N LEU A 15 4.06 -11.17 -10.40
CA LEU A 15 3.51 -10.70 -9.14
C LEU A 15 4.16 -11.51 -8.02
N LEU A 16 5.00 -10.86 -7.23
CA LEU A 16 5.64 -11.42 -6.05
C LEU A 16 5.88 -10.33 -5.03
N HIS A 17 5.29 -10.48 -3.83
CA HIS A 17 5.51 -9.52 -2.76
C HIS A 17 6.91 -9.65 -2.17
N PRO A 18 7.60 -8.55 -1.81
CA PRO A 18 8.98 -8.62 -1.30
C PRO A 18 9.15 -9.53 -0.09
N THR A 19 8.14 -9.69 0.78
CA THR A 19 8.20 -10.60 1.93
C THR A 19 8.49 -12.06 1.54
N ALA A 20 8.15 -12.47 0.32
CA ALA A 20 8.36 -13.84 -0.19
C ALA A 20 9.76 -14.05 -0.81
N LEU A 21 10.60 -13.02 -0.89
CA LEU A 21 11.94 -13.14 -1.45
C LEU A 21 12.86 -13.93 -0.52
N PRO A 22 13.60 -14.93 -1.04
CA PRO A 22 14.54 -15.71 -0.23
C PRO A 22 15.82 -14.95 0.05
N GLY A 23 16.56 -15.37 1.09
CA GLY A 23 17.89 -14.87 1.39
C GLY A 23 17.97 -13.82 2.49
N SER A 24 16.84 -13.49 3.13
CA SER A 24 16.81 -12.75 4.39
C SER A 24 16.45 -13.67 5.56
N PRO A 25 16.84 -13.32 6.79
CA PRO A 25 16.62 -14.20 7.94
C PRO A 25 15.17 -14.51 8.28
N VAL A 26 14.24 -13.58 8.11
CA VAL A 26 12.84 -13.77 8.51
C VAL A 26 11.88 -13.56 7.35
N CYS A 27 12.07 -12.50 6.57
CA CYS A 27 11.31 -12.24 5.36
C CYS A 27 12.18 -11.47 4.36
N GLY A 28 11.76 -11.40 3.10
CA GLY A 28 12.46 -10.62 2.09
C GLY A 28 12.55 -9.14 2.47
N SER A 29 13.62 -8.47 2.02
CA SER A 29 13.98 -7.11 2.39
C SER A 29 14.33 -6.25 1.16
N PHE A 30 14.48 -4.94 1.35
CA PHE A 30 14.91 -3.99 0.32
C PHE A 30 16.44 -3.99 0.07
N GLY A 31 17.12 -5.05 0.49
CA GLY A 31 18.55 -5.25 0.29
C GLY A 31 18.86 -6.24 -0.83
N GLU A 32 19.88 -7.09 -0.58
CA GLU A 32 20.34 -8.07 -1.58
C GLU A 32 19.26 -9.03 -2.08
N PRO A 33 18.26 -9.48 -1.29
CA PRO A 33 17.16 -10.29 -1.82
C PRO A 33 16.41 -9.63 -2.97
N SER A 34 16.06 -8.35 -2.84
CA SER A 34 15.40 -7.57 -3.90
C SER A 34 16.33 -7.32 -5.10
N ARG A 35 17.61 -7.04 -4.86
CA ARG A 35 18.60 -6.86 -5.93
C ARG A 35 18.82 -8.14 -6.75
N ARG A 36 18.93 -9.29 -6.09
CA ARG A 36 19.02 -10.60 -6.76
C ARG A 36 17.78 -10.92 -7.58
N TRP A 37 16.63 -10.62 -7.04
CA TRP A 37 15.35 -10.79 -7.74
C TRP A 37 15.30 -9.95 -9.02
N LEU A 38 15.63 -8.67 -8.96
CA LEU A 38 15.66 -7.80 -10.13
C LEU A 38 16.65 -8.30 -11.21
N ARG A 39 17.83 -8.77 -10.82
CA ARG A 39 18.79 -9.35 -11.79
C ARG A 39 18.22 -10.61 -12.42
N LEU A 40 17.59 -11.50 -11.64
CA LEU A 40 16.92 -12.68 -12.15
C LEU A 40 15.83 -12.33 -13.17
N LEU A 41 15.00 -11.33 -12.89
CA LEU A 41 13.98 -10.86 -13.82
C LEU A 41 14.60 -10.35 -15.13
N ALA A 42 15.65 -9.54 -15.03
CA ALA A 42 16.37 -9.00 -16.18
C ALA A 42 16.99 -10.12 -17.05
N ASP A 43 17.66 -11.09 -16.43
CA ASP A 43 18.26 -12.24 -17.12
C ASP A 43 17.25 -13.09 -17.90
N HIS A 44 15.98 -13.03 -17.50
CA HIS A 44 14.88 -13.74 -18.14
C HIS A 44 13.97 -12.84 -19.00
N ASN A 45 14.39 -11.60 -19.29
CA ASN A 45 13.62 -10.62 -20.06
C ASN A 45 12.22 -10.32 -19.48
N ILE A 46 12.08 -10.35 -18.16
CA ILE A 46 10.85 -9.98 -17.46
C ILE A 46 10.93 -8.49 -17.11
N GLY A 47 10.05 -7.69 -17.72
CA GLY A 47 10.10 -6.24 -17.65
C GLY A 47 9.23 -5.60 -16.57
N VAL A 48 8.48 -6.38 -15.77
CA VAL A 48 7.60 -5.84 -14.72
C VAL A 48 7.69 -6.70 -13.46
N TRP A 49 7.96 -6.03 -12.33
CA TRP A 49 7.79 -6.63 -11.00
C TRP A 49 6.57 -6.01 -10.34
N GLN A 50 5.50 -6.80 -10.20
CA GLN A 50 4.30 -6.41 -9.46
C GLN A 50 4.36 -6.89 -8.02
N MET A 51 3.84 -6.07 -7.10
CA MET A 51 3.81 -6.38 -5.66
C MET A 51 2.54 -5.84 -5.00
N LEU A 52 2.17 -6.43 -3.87
CA LEU A 52 1.11 -5.95 -3.00
C LEU A 52 1.51 -4.60 -2.37
N PRO A 53 0.60 -3.90 -1.66
CA PRO A 53 0.95 -2.64 -1.02
C PRO A 53 2.18 -2.79 -0.10
N LEU A 54 3.17 -1.89 -0.25
CA LEU A 54 4.38 -1.88 0.61
C LEU A 54 4.14 -1.24 1.98
N ALA A 55 2.91 -0.94 2.31
CA ALA A 55 2.48 -0.34 3.56
C ALA A 55 2.63 -1.31 4.75
N PRO A 56 2.74 -0.81 5.99
CA PRO A 56 2.70 -1.66 7.17
C PRO A 56 1.43 -2.50 7.19
N PRO A 57 1.51 -3.81 7.52
CA PRO A 57 0.32 -4.64 7.59
C PRO A 57 -0.47 -4.40 8.88
N ASP A 58 -1.72 -4.84 8.88
CA ASP A 58 -2.51 -4.97 10.10
C ASP A 58 -2.05 -6.17 10.96
N PRO A 59 -2.64 -6.41 12.14
CA PRO A 59 -2.29 -7.55 12.97
C PRO A 59 -2.53 -8.93 12.33
N THR A 60 -3.31 -9.01 11.25
CA THR A 60 -3.54 -10.25 10.48
C THR A 60 -2.49 -10.47 9.40
N GLY A 61 -1.61 -9.49 9.18
CA GLY A 61 -0.60 -9.51 8.14
C GLY A 61 -1.06 -8.91 6.80
N SER A 62 -2.28 -8.35 6.73
CA SER A 62 -2.81 -7.76 5.51
C SER A 62 -2.28 -6.33 5.29
N PRO A 63 -1.63 -6.03 4.17
CA PRO A 63 -1.23 -4.66 3.84
C PRO A 63 -2.39 -3.81 3.31
N TYR A 64 -3.56 -4.40 3.04
CA TYR A 64 -4.75 -3.69 2.56
C TYR A 64 -5.48 -2.94 3.68
N SER A 65 -5.38 -3.44 4.92
CA SER A 65 -5.92 -2.79 6.13
C SER A 65 -4.85 -2.02 6.90
N SER A 66 -3.91 -1.40 6.19
CA SER A 66 -2.74 -0.75 6.76
C SER A 66 -3.07 0.37 7.75
N PRO A 67 -2.29 0.51 8.83
CA PRO A 67 -2.35 1.66 9.73
C PRO A 67 -1.82 2.97 9.09
N SER A 68 -1.25 2.92 7.89
CA SER A 68 -0.85 4.11 7.13
C SER A 68 -0.71 3.79 5.64
N CYS A 69 -1.34 4.57 4.78
CA CYS A 69 -1.22 4.43 3.32
C CYS A 69 -0.03 5.21 2.71
N PHE A 70 0.81 5.85 3.55
CA PHE A 70 1.99 6.60 3.13
C PHE A 70 3.31 5.96 3.57
N ALA A 71 3.31 5.25 4.69
CA ALA A 71 4.49 4.64 5.28
C ALA A 71 4.87 3.33 4.58
N LEU A 72 6.12 2.92 4.76
CA LEU A 72 6.64 1.63 4.34
C LEU A 72 6.66 0.65 5.51
N ASN A 73 6.47 -0.64 5.19
CA ASN A 73 6.48 -1.71 6.17
C ASN A 73 7.89 -1.91 6.74
N PRO A 74 8.09 -1.78 8.07
CA PRO A 74 9.39 -1.95 8.72
C PRO A 74 10.05 -3.32 8.48
N TRP A 75 9.30 -4.34 8.12
CA TRP A 75 9.82 -5.68 7.83
C TRP A 75 10.80 -5.70 6.64
N PHE A 76 10.66 -4.74 5.71
CA PHE A 76 11.53 -4.66 4.53
C PHE A 76 12.89 -4.06 4.79
N LEU A 77 13.15 -3.54 5.99
CA LEU A 77 14.43 -2.93 6.32
C LEU A 77 15.56 -3.99 6.29
N ASP A 78 16.57 -3.77 5.47
CA ASP A 78 17.70 -4.69 5.34
C ASP A 78 18.79 -4.32 6.32
N ALA A 79 19.05 -5.23 7.27
CA ALA A 79 20.02 -5.01 8.32
C ALA A 79 21.48 -5.13 7.82
N ALA A 80 21.73 -5.98 6.82
CA ALA A 80 23.07 -6.15 6.28
C ALA A 80 23.53 -4.89 5.54
N ASP A 81 22.66 -4.27 4.77
CA ASP A 81 22.93 -2.99 4.12
C ASP A 81 23.19 -1.87 5.15
N LEU A 82 22.39 -1.82 6.23
CA LEU A 82 22.61 -0.84 7.29
C LEU A 82 23.94 -1.02 8.00
N ALA A 83 24.38 -2.25 8.22
CA ALA A 83 25.68 -2.53 8.80
C ALA A 83 26.83 -2.19 7.83
N ALA A 84 26.70 -2.57 6.55
CA ALA A 84 27.66 -2.25 5.51
C ALA A 84 27.84 -0.72 5.33
N GLU A 85 26.75 0.02 5.45
CA GLU A 85 26.75 1.48 5.42
C GLU A 85 27.09 2.13 6.77
N GLN A 86 27.38 1.35 7.81
CA GLN A 86 27.73 1.84 9.16
C GLN A 86 26.62 2.66 9.85
N PHE A 87 25.35 2.35 9.59
CA PHE A 87 24.22 2.87 10.36
C PHE A 87 23.98 2.07 11.64
N ILE A 88 24.40 0.81 11.67
CA ILE A 88 24.46 -0.05 12.85
C ILE A 88 25.82 -0.75 12.88
N SER A 89 26.23 -1.24 14.06
CA SER A 89 27.47 -2.01 14.19
C SER A 89 27.31 -3.47 13.74
N ALA A 90 28.43 -4.16 13.50
CA ALA A 90 28.41 -5.60 13.24
C ALA A 90 27.86 -6.40 14.44
N GLU A 91 28.18 -5.98 15.66
CA GLU A 91 27.69 -6.59 16.90
C GLU A 91 26.14 -6.44 17.01
N GLN A 92 25.61 -5.26 16.65
CA GLN A 92 24.16 -5.04 16.60
C GLN A 92 23.50 -5.92 15.54
N LEU A 93 24.11 -6.09 14.37
CA LEU A 93 23.63 -6.98 13.31
C LEU A 93 23.55 -8.43 13.79
N ASP A 94 24.63 -8.92 14.42
CA ASP A 94 24.72 -10.31 14.92
C ASP A 94 23.73 -10.57 16.06
N GLY A 95 23.41 -9.55 16.85
CA GLY A 95 22.47 -9.62 17.96
C GLY A 95 20.98 -9.53 17.56
N LEU A 96 20.66 -9.34 16.27
CA LEU A 96 19.25 -9.22 15.84
C LEU A 96 18.51 -10.56 15.93
N PRO A 97 17.24 -10.57 16.39
CA PRO A 97 16.41 -11.77 16.38
C PRO A 97 16.33 -12.42 15.00
N GLY A 98 16.30 -13.77 14.95
CA GLY A 98 16.17 -14.53 13.71
C GLY A 98 17.42 -14.51 12.82
N ALA A 99 18.61 -14.22 13.37
CA ALA A 99 19.88 -14.23 12.63
C ALA A 99 20.19 -15.60 12.00
N GLU A 100 19.78 -16.68 12.64
CA GLU A 100 19.85 -18.05 12.12
C GLU A 100 18.58 -18.37 11.31
N ALA A 101 18.46 -17.83 10.10
CA ALA A 101 17.38 -18.23 9.22
C ALA A 101 17.56 -19.69 8.76
N PRO A 102 16.49 -20.47 8.66
CA PRO A 102 16.56 -21.73 7.96
C PRO A 102 16.99 -21.46 6.51
N SER A 103 18.07 -22.07 6.10
CA SER A 103 18.66 -21.89 4.77
C SER A 103 17.79 -22.41 3.62
N HIS A 104 16.68 -23.09 3.92
CA HIS A 104 15.78 -23.70 2.95
C HIS A 104 14.32 -23.59 3.41
N GLY A 105 13.50 -22.92 2.60
CA GLY A 105 12.07 -23.09 2.58
C GLY A 105 11.35 -22.82 3.90
N VAL A 106 11.25 -21.58 4.29
CA VAL A 106 10.24 -21.23 5.30
C VAL A 106 8.89 -21.35 4.62
N ASP A 107 8.11 -22.33 5.00
CA ASP A 107 6.78 -22.58 4.43
C ASP A 107 5.78 -21.46 4.77
N SER A 108 6.10 -20.62 5.75
CA SER A 108 5.29 -19.46 6.12
C SER A 108 6.11 -18.37 6.80
N LEU A 109 5.78 -17.10 6.51
CA LEU A 109 6.29 -15.93 7.19
C LEU A 109 5.79 -15.91 8.65
N SER A 110 6.69 -15.83 9.63
CA SER A 110 6.33 -15.56 11.02
C SER A 110 6.19 -14.07 11.26
N PHE A 111 4.95 -13.58 11.37
CA PHE A 111 4.68 -12.17 11.66
C PHE A 111 5.29 -11.71 12.98
N ALA A 112 5.26 -12.57 14.02
CA ALA A 112 5.84 -12.26 15.31
C ALA A 112 7.36 -12.03 15.19
N GLN A 113 8.08 -12.93 14.51
CA GLN A 113 9.52 -12.78 14.28
C GLN A 113 9.87 -11.56 13.40
N ALA A 114 9.06 -11.26 12.38
CA ALA A 114 9.24 -10.08 11.55
C ALA A 114 9.07 -8.78 12.36
N CYS A 115 8.05 -8.72 13.22
CA CYS A 115 7.84 -7.61 14.14
C CYS A 115 8.99 -7.46 15.14
N GLU A 116 9.41 -8.55 15.77
CA GLU A 116 10.50 -8.55 16.75
C GLU A 116 11.82 -8.08 16.13
N ARG A 117 12.18 -8.65 14.97
CA ARG A 117 13.40 -8.27 14.26
C ARG A 117 13.38 -6.80 13.81
N SER A 118 12.28 -6.34 13.23
CA SER A 118 12.19 -4.95 12.78
C SER A 118 12.20 -3.95 13.94
N ALA A 119 11.60 -4.30 15.08
CA ALA A 119 11.65 -3.48 16.29
C ALA A 119 13.08 -3.38 16.86
N ALA A 120 13.80 -4.52 16.95
CA ALA A 120 15.21 -4.56 17.39
C ALA A 120 16.11 -3.75 16.44
N LEU A 121 15.89 -3.85 15.13
CA LEU A 121 16.65 -3.10 14.13
C LEU A 121 16.39 -1.59 14.23
N SER A 122 15.16 -1.18 14.44
CA SER A 122 14.80 0.22 14.66
C SER A 122 15.41 0.78 15.94
N GLU A 123 15.54 -0.05 16.98
CA GLU A 123 16.21 0.30 18.23
C GLU A 123 17.72 0.48 18.03
N ALA A 124 18.35 -0.44 17.28
CA ALA A 124 19.78 -0.33 16.94
C ALA A 124 20.08 0.95 16.14
N LEU A 125 19.19 1.34 15.21
CA LEU A 125 19.31 2.60 14.49
C LEU A 125 19.25 3.82 15.42
N LEU A 126 18.33 3.82 16.39
CA LEU A 126 18.23 4.91 17.37
C LEU A 126 19.49 5.03 18.23
N GLN A 127 20.00 3.89 18.73
CA GLN A 127 21.20 3.83 19.57
C GLN A 127 22.45 4.34 18.83
N SER A 128 22.60 4.02 17.56
CA SER A 128 23.75 4.43 16.75
C SER A 128 23.60 5.84 16.16
N TRP A 129 22.41 6.45 16.28
CA TRP A 129 22.14 7.74 15.63
C TRP A 129 23.00 8.91 16.11
N PRO A 130 23.28 9.08 17.42
CA PRO A 130 24.12 10.18 17.92
C PRO A 130 25.54 10.20 17.31
N ASP A 131 26.06 9.03 16.93
CA ASP A 131 27.41 8.87 16.38
C ASP A 131 27.47 9.04 14.86
N GLN A 132 26.33 9.26 14.19
CA GLN A 132 26.27 9.49 12.76
C GLN A 132 26.85 10.85 12.37
N SER A 133 27.46 10.92 11.20
CA SER A 133 28.06 12.16 10.68
C SER A 133 27.04 13.30 10.56
N ALA A 134 27.51 14.54 10.70
CA ALA A 134 26.68 15.74 10.55
C ALA A 134 25.97 15.79 9.18
N GLU A 135 26.62 15.29 8.12
CA GLU A 135 26.06 15.18 6.77
C GLU A 135 24.85 14.24 6.75
N ARG A 136 24.94 13.07 7.38
CA ARG A 136 23.82 12.12 7.49
C ARG A 136 22.66 12.70 8.31
N GLN A 137 22.99 13.37 9.42
CA GLN A 137 21.98 14.02 10.26
C GLN A 137 21.27 15.15 9.50
N GLN A 138 21.98 15.91 8.69
CA GLN A 138 21.41 16.95 7.83
C GLN A 138 20.52 16.35 6.74
N ALA A 139 20.97 15.29 6.06
CA ALA A 139 20.18 14.59 5.03
C ALA A 139 18.87 14.02 5.61
N PHE A 140 18.92 13.45 6.81
CA PHE A 140 17.74 12.99 7.52
C PHE A 140 16.79 14.14 7.87
N ALA A 141 17.28 15.24 8.42
CA ALA A 141 16.47 16.40 8.78
C ALA A 141 15.80 17.02 7.54
N GLN A 142 16.52 17.09 6.42
CA GLN A 142 15.97 17.53 5.14
C GLN A 142 14.85 16.60 4.69
N TRP A 143 15.09 15.28 4.64
CA TRP A 143 14.08 14.32 4.24
C TRP A 143 12.83 14.41 5.12
N CYS A 144 12.97 14.49 6.44
CA CYS A 144 11.84 14.66 7.35
C CYS A 144 11.01 15.92 7.01
N SER A 145 11.66 17.03 6.69
CA SER A 145 10.99 18.30 6.37
C SER A 145 10.17 18.23 5.07
N GLU A 146 10.55 17.36 4.15
CA GLU A 146 9.90 17.16 2.85
C GLU A 146 8.68 16.20 2.94
N GLN A 147 8.61 15.35 3.99
CA GLN A 147 7.56 14.34 4.13
C GLN A 147 6.38 14.86 4.93
N THR A 148 5.40 15.47 4.25
CA THR A 148 4.23 16.09 4.90
C THR A 148 3.29 15.12 5.64
N TRP A 149 3.46 13.82 5.44
CA TRP A 149 2.68 12.74 6.07
C TRP A 149 3.36 12.17 7.32
N LEU A 150 4.67 12.36 7.45
CA LEU A 150 5.52 11.65 8.38
C LEU A 150 5.12 11.87 9.84
N GLU A 151 4.90 13.11 10.26
CA GLU A 151 4.61 13.42 11.66
C GLU A 151 3.29 12.83 12.16
N ASP A 152 2.25 12.81 11.32
CA ASP A 152 0.99 12.17 11.67
C ASP A 152 1.15 10.65 11.77
N HIS A 153 1.90 10.03 10.87
CA HIS A 153 2.22 8.60 10.93
C HIS A 153 3.01 8.25 12.20
N VAL A 154 4.10 8.98 12.45
CA VAL A 154 5.01 8.71 13.58
C VAL A 154 4.27 8.84 14.91
N ARG A 155 3.50 9.91 15.09
CA ARG A 155 2.68 10.12 16.31
C ARG A 155 1.62 9.04 16.47
N PHE A 156 0.91 8.70 15.38
CA PHE A 156 -0.08 7.63 15.40
C PHE A 156 0.56 6.31 15.82
N ARG A 157 1.68 5.95 15.23
CA ARG A 157 2.38 4.69 15.48
C ARG A 157 2.80 4.57 16.96
N VAL A 158 3.47 5.60 17.49
CA VAL A 158 3.94 5.59 18.90
C VAL A 158 2.76 5.62 19.89
N LEU A 159 1.69 6.37 19.62
CA LEU A 159 0.47 6.36 20.43
C LEU A 159 -0.21 5.00 20.39
N HIS A 160 -0.30 4.39 19.21
CA HIS A 160 -0.92 3.07 19.05
C HIS A 160 -0.11 1.99 19.82
N ASP A 161 1.21 2.04 19.74
CA ASP A 161 2.10 1.14 20.49
C ASP A 161 1.98 1.35 22.01
N GLN A 162 1.79 2.59 22.47
CA GLN A 162 1.61 2.91 23.89
C GLN A 162 0.26 2.43 24.43
N HIS A 163 -0.82 2.62 23.67
CA HIS A 163 -2.17 2.34 24.12
C HIS A 163 -2.64 0.93 23.81
N GLN A 164 -2.08 0.26 22.79
CA GLN A 164 -2.46 -1.07 22.30
C GLN A 164 -3.96 -1.17 21.99
N GLN A 165 -4.56 -0.09 21.56
CA GLN A 165 -6.00 0.05 21.29
C GLN A 165 -6.21 1.04 20.15
N ALA A 166 -7.36 0.93 19.48
CA ALA A 166 -7.76 1.82 18.41
C ALA A 166 -7.81 3.30 18.85
N TRP A 167 -7.43 4.21 17.94
CA TRP A 167 -7.25 5.63 18.25
C TRP A 167 -8.49 6.31 18.85
N TRP A 168 -9.69 5.86 18.56
CA TRP A 168 -10.92 6.46 19.12
C TRP A 168 -11.14 6.14 20.60
N THR A 169 -10.36 5.24 21.18
CA THR A 169 -10.38 4.93 22.60
C THR A 169 -9.29 5.66 23.41
N TRP A 170 -8.37 6.37 22.73
CA TRP A 170 -7.30 7.12 23.38
C TRP A 170 -7.84 8.29 24.21
N PRO A 171 -7.03 8.90 25.09
CA PRO A 171 -7.41 10.13 25.77
C PRO A 171 -7.95 11.17 24.77
N GLN A 172 -9.10 11.75 25.09
CA GLN A 172 -9.89 12.57 24.14
C GLN A 172 -9.07 13.63 23.39
N PRO A 173 -8.15 14.40 24.00
CA PRO A 173 -7.36 15.39 23.26
C PRO A 173 -6.44 14.77 22.21
N LEU A 174 -5.90 13.57 22.46
CA LEU A 174 -5.06 12.82 21.53
C LEU A 174 -5.91 12.15 20.43
N ALA A 175 -7.01 11.51 20.82
CA ALA A 175 -7.98 10.92 19.87
C ALA A 175 -8.56 11.97 18.92
N GLN A 176 -8.74 13.21 19.38
CA GLN A 176 -9.24 14.33 18.58
C GLN A 176 -8.15 15.07 17.77
N HIS A 177 -6.92 14.57 17.79
CA HIS A 177 -5.79 15.17 17.09
C HIS A 177 -5.56 16.65 17.46
N GLN A 178 -5.71 17.01 18.76
CA GLN A 178 -5.51 18.38 19.21
C GLN A 178 -4.02 18.73 19.25
N SER A 179 -3.57 19.69 18.43
CA SER A 179 -2.16 20.03 18.25
C SER A 179 -1.43 20.29 19.57
N ALA A 180 -2.02 21.11 20.48
CA ALA A 180 -1.38 21.43 21.75
C ALA A 180 -1.22 20.21 22.69
N ALA A 181 -2.13 19.22 22.62
CA ALA A 181 -2.02 17.99 23.37
C ALA A 181 -0.94 17.07 22.78
N LEU A 182 -0.92 16.94 21.46
CA LEU A 182 0.10 16.16 20.73
C LEU A 182 1.50 16.74 20.92
N GLU A 183 1.67 18.05 20.92
CA GLU A 183 2.95 18.70 21.15
C GLU A 183 3.47 18.50 22.60
N ARG A 184 2.57 18.54 23.60
CA ARG A 184 2.96 18.22 24.98
C ARG A 184 3.37 16.75 25.10
N TRP A 185 2.56 15.85 24.60
CA TRP A 185 2.84 14.43 24.62
C TRP A 185 4.15 14.09 23.88
N ALA A 186 4.37 14.69 22.71
CA ALA A 186 5.57 14.45 21.90
C ALA A 186 6.87 14.86 22.62
N ARG A 187 6.86 15.85 23.52
CA ARG A 187 8.07 16.23 24.29
C ARG A 187 8.56 15.12 25.20
N ASP A 188 7.65 14.29 25.70
CA ASP A 188 7.99 13.21 26.63
C ASP A 188 8.33 11.89 25.87
N HIS A 189 8.16 11.86 24.53
CA HIS A 189 8.30 10.66 23.71
C HIS A 189 9.29 10.85 22.55
N GLN A 190 10.28 11.74 22.70
CA GLN A 190 11.18 12.12 21.60
C GLN A 190 11.93 10.93 21.01
N ASP A 191 12.44 10.02 21.83
CA ASP A 191 13.22 8.87 21.38
C ASP A 191 12.37 7.90 20.55
N ALA A 192 11.15 7.61 21.01
CA ALA A 192 10.22 6.75 20.28
C ALA A 192 9.82 7.36 18.92
N LEU A 193 9.56 8.68 18.89
CA LEU A 193 9.26 9.40 17.65
C LEU A 193 10.47 9.44 16.70
N GLN A 194 11.67 9.64 17.27
CA GLN A 194 12.92 9.64 16.50
C GLN A 194 13.20 8.26 15.87
N LYS A 195 13.00 7.20 16.64
CA LYS A 195 13.12 5.81 16.18
C LYS A 195 12.26 5.54 14.96
N GLU A 196 11.00 5.90 15.01
CA GLU A 196 10.07 5.69 13.88
C GLU A 196 10.45 6.53 12.66
N ARG A 197 10.86 7.81 12.85
CA ARG A 197 11.36 8.64 11.74
C ARG A 197 12.59 8.04 11.07
N LEU A 198 13.54 7.55 11.85
CA LEU A 198 14.77 6.90 11.34
C LEU A 198 14.44 5.64 10.54
N THR A 199 13.52 4.83 11.06
CA THR A 199 13.05 3.61 10.39
C THR A 199 12.46 3.93 9.02
N GLN A 200 11.55 4.90 8.94
CA GLN A 200 10.91 5.29 7.67
C GLN A 200 11.92 5.93 6.68
N TRP A 201 12.86 6.71 7.19
CA TRP A 201 13.92 7.28 6.35
C TRP A 201 14.81 6.21 5.73
N GLN A 202 15.24 5.21 6.52
CA GLN A 202 16.08 4.13 6.02
C GLN A 202 15.34 3.23 5.02
N LEU A 203 14.08 2.94 5.27
CA LEU A 203 13.22 2.23 4.33
C LEU A 203 13.11 2.97 2.99
N ASP A 204 12.89 4.28 3.03
CA ASP A 204 12.79 5.09 1.82
C ASP A 204 14.12 5.11 1.05
N ARG A 205 15.25 5.25 1.75
CA ARG A 205 16.60 5.19 1.15
C ARG A 205 16.87 3.86 0.46
N GLN A 206 16.64 2.75 1.15
CA GLN A 206 16.85 1.41 0.60
C GLN A 206 15.91 1.16 -0.58
N TRP A 207 14.66 1.58 -0.49
CA TRP A 207 13.72 1.45 -1.60
C TRP A 207 14.14 2.28 -2.82
N GLN A 208 14.68 3.49 -2.64
CA GLN A 208 15.18 4.29 -3.76
C GLN A 208 16.40 3.62 -4.45
N GLN A 209 17.24 2.91 -3.72
CA GLN A 209 18.32 2.10 -4.32
C GLN A 209 17.75 0.97 -5.18
N ILE A 210 16.72 0.28 -4.70
CA ILE A 210 16.02 -0.77 -5.48
C ILE A 210 15.37 -0.17 -6.73
N ARG A 211 14.72 0.99 -6.62
CA ARG A 211 14.14 1.69 -7.77
C ARG A 211 15.18 2.08 -8.82
N THR A 212 16.32 2.59 -8.39
CA THR A 212 17.42 2.94 -9.29
C THR A 212 17.89 1.70 -10.05
N LEU A 213 18.14 0.60 -9.36
CA LEU A 213 18.55 -0.65 -9.99
C LEU A 213 17.48 -1.19 -10.95
N ALA A 214 16.20 -1.13 -10.58
CA ALA A 214 15.10 -1.55 -11.47
C ALA A 214 15.08 -0.72 -12.76
N ALA A 215 15.24 0.60 -12.64
CA ALA A 215 15.31 1.49 -13.81
C ALA A 215 16.50 1.20 -14.70
N ASP A 216 17.69 0.95 -14.12
CA ASP A 216 18.91 0.60 -14.86
C ASP A 216 18.76 -0.74 -15.61
N LEU A 217 18.01 -1.67 -15.05
CA LEU A 217 17.70 -2.97 -15.66
C LEU A 217 16.46 -2.93 -16.60
N GLY A 218 15.82 -1.78 -16.74
CA GLY A 218 14.61 -1.64 -17.59
C GLY A 218 13.36 -2.31 -17.04
N ILE A 219 13.30 -2.57 -15.72
CA ILE A 219 12.17 -3.21 -15.03
C ILE A 219 11.26 -2.15 -14.43
N LEU A 220 9.98 -2.21 -14.74
CA LEU A 220 8.96 -1.36 -14.14
C LEU A 220 8.49 -1.96 -12.80
N LEU A 221 8.46 -1.12 -11.76
CA LEU A 221 7.88 -1.48 -10.47
C LEU A 221 6.39 -1.17 -10.48
N PHE A 222 5.57 -2.18 -10.24
CA PHE A 222 4.13 -2.10 -10.31
C PHE A 222 3.54 -2.37 -8.92
N GLY A 223 3.06 -1.33 -8.28
CA GLY A 223 2.46 -1.39 -6.95
C GLY A 223 0.96 -1.55 -6.95
N ASP A 224 0.42 -1.72 -5.77
CA ASP A 224 -1.01 -1.85 -5.52
C ASP A 224 -1.48 -0.75 -4.56
N LEU A 225 -2.61 -0.15 -4.87
CA LEU A 225 -3.19 0.95 -4.11
C LEU A 225 -4.62 0.58 -3.69
N PRO A 226 -4.84 0.15 -2.44
CA PRO A 226 -6.18 -0.08 -1.91
C PRO A 226 -7.03 1.18 -2.06
N PHE A 227 -8.27 1.05 -2.52
CA PHE A 227 -9.16 2.22 -2.63
C PHE A 227 -9.43 2.81 -1.24
N TYR A 228 -9.90 2.01 -0.31
CA TYR A 228 -10.19 2.45 1.05
C TYR A 228 -8.94 2.45 1.93
N VAL A 229 -9.08 3.01 3.13
CA VAL A 229 -8.06 3.00 4.19
C VAL A 229 -8.66 2.45 5.48
N SER A 230 -7.84 1.85 6.31
CA SER A 230 -8.29 1.31 7.60
C SER A 230 -8.89 2.41 8.48
N ALA A 231 -9.97 2.07 9.20
CA ALA A 231 -10.55 2.95 10.21
C ALA A 231 -9.54 3.29 11.31
N ASP A 232 -8.74 2.31 11.72
CA ASP A 232 -7.66 2.48 12.69
C ASP A 232 -6.33 2.75 11.97
N SER A 233 -6.20 3.99 11.49
CA SER A 233 -5.03 4.44 10.73
C SER A 233 -4.68 5.89 11.02
N ALA A 234 -3.42 6.24 10.80
CA ALA A 234 -2.93 7.60 10.84
C ALA A 234 -3.71 8.51 9.90
N ASP A 235 -4.11 7.98 8.74
CA ASP A 235 -4.87 8.67 7.71
C ASP A 235 -6.24 9.13 8.19
N VAL A 236 -6.99 8.23 8.82
CA VAL A 236 -8.34 8.54 9.32
C VAL A 236 -8.24 9.38 10.60
N TRP A 237 -7.33 9.06 11.51
CA TRP A 237 -7.12 9.79 12.74
C TRP A 237 -6.76 11.26 12.51
N SER A 238 -5.82 11.55 11.61
CA SER A 238 -5.38 12.92 11.32
C SER A 238 -6.33 13.69 10.40
N HIS A 239 -7.10 12.99 9.55
CA HIS A 239 -7.99 13.59 8.56
C HIS A 239 -9.46 13.22 8.73
N ARG A 240 -9.95 13.03 9.96
CA ARG A 240 -11.31 12.57 10.29
C ARG A 240 -12.42 13.24 9.48
N SER A 241 -12.26 14.50 9.18
CA SER A 241 -13.27 15.26 8.43
C SER A 241 -13.47 14.79 6.99
N LEU A 242 -12.51 14.08 6.42
CA LEU A 242 -12.56 13.55 5.05
C LEU A 242 -13.28 12.20 4.95
N PHE A 243 -13.53 11.55 6.10
CA PHE A 243 -14.09 10.20 6.18
C PHE A 243 -15.41 10.21 6.95
N THR A 244 -16.24 9.18 6.75
CA THR A 244 -17.53 9.03 7.44
C THR A 244 -17.36 8.51 8.86
N ILE A 245 -16.72 9.30 9.69
CA ILE A 245 -16.44 9.03 11.10
C ILE A 245 -17.41 9.88 11.96
N ALA A 246 -18.02 9.25 12.95
CA ALA A 246 -18.86 9.91 13.95
C ALA A 246 -18.01 10.71 14.97
N ALA A 247 -18.68 11.49 15.83
CA ALA A 247 -17.98 12.33 16.82
C ALA A 247 -17.14 11.51 17.82
N ASP A 248 -17.60 10.30 18.16
CA ASP A 248 -16.92 9.36 19.05
C ASP A 248 -15.75 8.59 18.37
N GLY A 249 -15.50 8.84 17.09
CA GLY A 249 -14.44 8.20 16.32
C GLY A 249 -14.82 6.90 15.62
N ARG A 250 -16.03 6.37 15.86
CA ARG A 250 -16.52 5.16 15.21
C ARG A 250 -17.02 5.44 13.80
N LEU A 251 -17.17 4.38 13.01
CA LEU A 251 -17.72 4.47 11.67
C LEU A 251 -19.20 4.91 11.72
N SER A 252 -19.56 5.98 11.02
CA SER A 252 -20.97 6.30 10.77
C SER A 252 -21.49 5.58 9.51
N THR A 253 -20.58 5.32 8.58
CA THR A 253 -20.84 4.53 7.36
C THR A 253 -19.56 3.78 7.03
N GLN A 254 -19.69 2.54 6.57
CA GLN A 254 -18.56 1.68 6.22
C GLN A 254 -18.68 1.17 4.79
N SER A 255 -17.56 0.74 4.24
CA SER A 255 -17.45 0.20 2.90
C SER A 255 -17.74 -1.30 2.85
N GLY A 256 -18.17 -1.77 1.68
CA GLY A 256 -18.40 -3.16 1.40
C GLY A 256 -18.85 -3.36 -0.04
N VAL A 257 -19.40 -4.54 -0.33
CA VAL A 257 -20.10 -4.87 -1.57
C VAL A 257 -21.41 -5.55 -1.23
N PRO A 258 -22.44 -5.38 -2.07
CA PRO A 258 -23.76 -6.00 -1.83
C PRO A 258 -23.68 -7.52 -1.85
N PRO A 259 -24.72 -8.21 -1.36
CA PRO A 259 -24.91 -9.63 -1.58
C PRO A 259 -24.78 -10.01 -3.05
N ASP A 260 -24.05 -11.09 -3.32
CA ASP A 260 -23.85 -11.64 -4.66
C ASP A 260 -23.81 -13.19 -4.62
N TYR A 261 -23.44 -13.80 -5.75
CA TYR A 261 -23.33 -15.26 -5.85
C TYR A 261 -22.30 -15.86 -4.88
N PHE A 262 -21.25 -15.11 -4.54
CA PHE A 262 -20.16 -15.58 -3.68
C PHE A 262 -20.41 -15.34 -2.20
N SER A 263 -21.31 -14.41 -1.84
CA SER A 263 -21.64 -14.05 -0.46
C SER A 263 -23.09 -13.60 -0.34
N GLU A 264 -23.89 -14.43 0.36
CA GLU A 264 -25.32 -14.16 0.59
C GLU A 264 -25.56 -12.88 1.40
N THR A 265 -24.63 -12.48 2.24
CA THR A 265 -24.70 -11.27 3.09
C THR A 265 -23.87 -10.10 2.56
N GLY A 266 -23.23 -10.28 1.40
CA GLY A 266 -22.24 -9.36 0.86
C GLY A 266 -20.91 -9.41 1.65
N GLN A 267 -20.01 -8.49 1.33
CA GLN A 267 -18.76 -8.35 2.07
C GLN A 267 -18.75 -7.01 2.79
N LEU A 268 -18.39 -7.03 4.07
CA LEU A 268 -18.24 -5.85 4.90
C LEU A 268 -16.74 -5.67 5.22
N TRP A 269 -16.16 -4.53 4.83
CA TRP A 269 -14.72 -4.33 4.92
C TRP A 269 -14.27 -3.51 6.13
N GLY A 270 -15.22 -2.90 6.88
CA GLY A 270 -14.91 -2.17 8.10
C GLY A 270 -14.07 -0.89 7.90
N SER A 271 -13.94 -0.42 6.67
CA SER A 271 -13.26 0.82 6.35
C SER A 271 -14.25 1.97 6.18
N PRO A 272 -13.92 3.21 6.58
CA PRO A 272 -14.81 4.35 6.35
C PRO A 272 -14.91 4.66 4.86
N VAL A 273 -16.07 5.15 4.41
CA VAL A 273 -16.19 5.72 3.08
C VAL A 273 -15.80 7.20 3.08
N TYR A 274 -15.53 7.76 1.91
CA TYR A 274 -15.06 9.13 1.77
C TYR A 274 -16.23 10.14 1.84
N ARG A 275 -16.04 11.25 2.55
CA ARG A 275 -16.91 12.43 2.45
C ARG A 275 -16.54 13.23 1.20
N TRP A 276 -16.97 12.77 0.03
CA TRP A 276 -16.56 13.30 -1.26
C TRP A 276 -16.76 14.80 -1.45
N TRP A 277 -17.78 15.38 -0.83
CA TRP A 277 -17.98 16.83 -0.88
C TRP A 277 -16.84 17.61 -0.22
N ARG A 278 -16.25 17.08 0.88
CA ARG A 278 -15.06 17.68 1.52
C ARG A 278 -13.81 17.51 0.67
N HIS A 279 -13.64 16.36 0.06
CA HIS A 279 -12.53 16.15 -0.90
C HIS A 279 -12.63 17.12 -2.08
N ARG A 280 -13.83 17.40 -2.61
CA ARG A 280 -14.02 18.42 -3.65
C ARG A 280 -13.64 19.83 -3.19
N LEU A 281 -14.03 20.24 -1.98
CA LEU A 281 -13.66 21.54 -1.41
C LEU A 281 -12.14 21.73 -1.31
N THR A 282 -11.40 20.68 -0.96
CA THR A 282 -9.93 20.71 -0.89
C THR A 282 -9.26 20.36 -2.22
N ARG A 283 -10.01 20.34 -3.33
CA ARG A 283 -9.52 19.92 -4.66
C ARG A 283 -8.79 18.58 -4.62
N PHE A 284 -9.32 17.64 -3.85
CA PHE A 284 -8.78 16.28 -3.61
C PHE A 284 -7.35 16.27 -3.07
N SER A 285 -6.96 17.24 -2.25
CA SER A 285 -5.58 17.40 -1.77
C SER A 285 -5.01 16.12 -1.15
N TRP A 286 -5.76 15.43 -0.29
CA TRP A 286 -5.34 14.18 0.34
C TRP A 286 -5.07 13.07 -0.70
N TRP A 287 -6.00 12.84 -1.63
CA TRP A 287 -5.84 11.87 -2.72
C TRP A 287 -4.62 12.18 -3.61
N ARG A 288 -4.42 13.44 -3.91
CA ARG A 288 -3.26 13.90 -4.70
C ARG A 288 -1.94 13.61 -3.99
N LYS A 289 -1.85 13.89 -2.69
CA LYS A 289 -0.68 13.55 -1.87
C LYS A 289 -0.44 12.04 -1.82
N ARG A 290 -1.50 11.24 -1.63
CA ARG A 290 -1.43 9.79 -1.62
C ARG A 290 -0.90 9.24 -2.95
N ILE A 291 -1.46 9.65 -4.07
CA ILE A 291 -0.97 9.24 -5.39
C ILE A 291 0.45 9.75 -5.65
N ALA A 292 0.79 10.97 -5.25
CA ALA A 292 2.14 11.50 -5.40
C ALA A 292 3.16 10.65 -4.62
N ARG A 293 2.84 10.24 -3.38
CA ARG A 293 3.69 9.34 -2.59
C ARG A 293 3.85 7.98 -3.27
N GLN A 294 2.76 7.38 -3.73
CA GLN A 294 2.82 6.08 -4.42
C GLN A 294 3.65 6.15 -5.72
N ARG A 295 3.60 7.25 -6.45
CA ARG A 295 4.44 7.48 -7.64
C ARG A 295 5.93 7.69 -7.32
N GLN A 296 6.27 8.10 -6.11
CA GLN A 296 7.66 8.10 -5.63
C GLN A 296 8.16 6.65 -5.40
N LEU A 297 7.27 5.74 -5.14
CA LEU A 297 7.59 4.34 -4.85
C LEU A 297 7.51 3.45 -6.10
N MET A 298 6.57 3.71 -7.01
CA MET A 298 6.19 2.82 -8.11
C MET A 298 6.08 3.56 -9.44
N ASP A 299 6.31 2.82 -10.53
CA ASP A 299 6.13 3.31 -11.90
C ASP A 299 4.71 3.11 -12.41
N LEU A 300 4.04 2.04 -11.95
CA LEU A 300 2.66 1.68 -12.24
C LEU A 300 1.92 1.39 -10.94
N LEU A 301 0.60 1.64 -10.91
CA LEU A 301 -0.24 1.38 -9.76
C LEU A 301 -1.53 0.67 -10.19
N ARG A 302 -1.81 -0.49 -9.63
CA ARG A 302 -3.15 -1.07 -9.65
C ARG A 302 -4.01 -0.26 -8.67
N LEU A 303 -5.09 0.32 -9.14
CA LEU A 303 -6.08 0.92 -8.25
C LEU A 303 -7.13 -0.13 -7.94
N ASP A 304 -7.01 -0.67 -6.74
CA ASP A 304 -7.90 -1.69 -6.21
C ASP A 304 -9.33 -1.15 -6.08
N HIS A 305 -10.32 -2.01 -6.34
CA HIS A 305 -11.74 -1.66 -6.30
C HIS A 305 -12.10 -0.40 -7.12
N PHE A 306 -11.62 -0.32 -8.36
CA PHE A 306 -11.78 0.84 -9.25
C PHE A 306 -13.24 1.28 -9.42
N ARG A 307 -14.21 0.33 -9.37
CA ARG A 307 -15.62 0.65 -9.50
C ARG A 307 -16.13 1.68 -8.47
N ALA A 308 -15.49 1.75 -7.30
CA ALA A 308 -15.84 2.73 -6.28
C ALA A 308 -15.59 4.19 -6.70
N LEU A 309 -14.84 4.43 -7.78
CA LEU A 309 -14.73 5.74 -8.41
C LEU A 309 -15.98 6.14 -9.21
N ALA A 310 -16.79 5.19 -9.66
CA ALA A 310 -18.09 5.45 -10.25
C ALA A 310 -19.19 5.48 -9.18
N MET A 311 -19.38 4.34 -8.52
CA MET A 311 -20.31 4.18 -7.40
C MET A 311 -19.72 3.26 -6.34
N PHE A 312 -19.97 3.56 -5.07
CA PHE A 312 -19.55 2.74 -3.94
C PHE A 312 -20.72 2.27 -3.11
N TRP A 313 -20.56 1.09 -2.49
CA TRP A 313 -21.57 0.52 -1.58
C TRP A 313 -21.33 1.06 -0.18
N ALA A 314 -22.29 1.80 0.36
CA ALA A 314 -22.22 2.42 1.67
C ALA A 314 -23.16 1.70 2.64
N VAL A 315 -22.59 1.10 3.68
CA VAL A 315 -23.31 0.34 4.70
C VAL A 315 -23.36 1.15 6.00
N PRO A 316 -24.48 1.17 6.76
CA PRO A 316 -24.50 1.81 8.08
C PRO A 316 -23.37 1.28 8.98
N GLY A 317 -22.74 2.18 9.76
CA GLY A 317 -21.56 1.82 10.56
C GLY A 317 -21.80 0.81 11.69
N GLY A 318 -23.06 0.61 12.09
CA GLY A 318 -23.45 -0.37 13.12
C GLY A 318 -23.84 -1.75 12.59
N ASP A 319 -23.94 -1.92 11.26
CA ASP A 319 -24.36 -3.19 10.65
C ASP A 319 -23.21 -4.20 10.67
N THR A 320 -23.57 -5.48 10.82
CA THR A 320 -22.64 -6.62 10.84
C THR A 320 -22.61 -7.38 9.52
N THR A 321 -23.48 -7.03 8.57
CA THR A 321 -23.53 -7.56 7.20
C THR A 321 -23.65 -6.39 6.20
N ALA A 322 -23.41 -6.66 4.92
CA ALA A 322 -23.50 -5.64 3.89
C ALA A 322 -24.87 -5.51 3.23
N GLU A 323 -25.90 -6.23 3.72
CA GLU A 323 -27.23 -6.35 3.08
C GLU A 323 -27.98 -5.01 3.02
N HIS A 324 -27.87 -4.16 4.04
CA HIS A 324 -28.61 -2.90 4.13
C HIS A 324 -27.85 -1.69 3.57
N GLY A 325 -26.81 -1.95 2.76
CA GLY A 325 -26.06 -0.88 2.11
C GLY A 325 -26.87 -0.19 0.99
N GLN A 326 -26.29 0.88 0.48
CA GLN A 326 -26.84 1.64 -0.64
C GLN A 326 -25.74 2.09 -1.59
N TRP A 327 -25.99 2.01 -2.89
CA TRP A 327 -25.12 2.57 -3.90
C TRP A 327 -25.13 4.10 -3.83
N GLN A 328 -23.95 4.69 -3.71
CA GLN A 328 -23.73 6.13 -3.70
C GLN A 328 -22.75 6.56 -4.79
N PRO A 329 -23.00 7.69 -5.48
CA PRO A 329 -22.12 8.14 -6.54
C PRO A 329 -20.81 8.72 -6.00
N SER A 330 -19.72 8.47 -6.72
CA SER A 330 -18.41 9.05 -6.50
C SER A 330 -18.06 10.14 -7.52
N PRO A 331 -17.22 11.12 -7.17
CA PRO A 331 -16.74 12.12 -8.11
C PRO A 331 -15.51 11.63 -8.90
N GLY A 332 -15.43 10.35 -9.24
CA GLY A 332 -14.23 9.71 -9.80
C GLY A 332 -13.67 10.41 -11.03
N ALA A 333 -14.54 10.79 -12.00
CA ALA A 333 -14.10 11.53 -13.17
C ALA A 333 -13.43 12.88 -12.81
N SER A 334 -13.90 13.55 -11.76
CA SER A 334 -13.29 14.81 -11.30
C SER A 334 -11.96 14.58 -10.61
N LEU A 335 -11.85 13.52 -9.81
CA LEU A 335 -10.59 13.09 -9.18
C LEU A 335 -9.58 12.68 -10.24
N LEU A 336 -9.94 11.80 -11.16
CA LEU A 336 -9.03 11.32 -12.22
C LEU A 336 -8.54 12.45 -13.13
N ARG A 337 -9.41 13.42 -13.50
CA ARG A 337 -8.97 14.62 -14.23
C ARG A 337 -7.91 15.39 -13.48
N LYS A 338 -8.09 15.54 -12.15
CA LYS A 338 -7.13 16.28 -11.33
C LYS A 338 -5.80 15.52 -11.21
N LEU A 339 -5.85 14.21 -10.98
CA LEU A 339 -4.65 13.36 -10.92
C LEU A 339 -3.92 13.33 -12.27
N ARG A 340 -4.64 13.28 -13.39
CA ARG A 340 -4.05 13.33 -14.74
C ARG A 340 -3.34 14.65 -15.00
N SER A 341 -3.93 15.77 -14.57
CA SER A 341 -3.30 17.08 -14.66
C SER A 341 -2.00 17.14 -13.85
N ASP A 342 -2.00 16.63 -12.62
CA ASP A 342 -0.81 16.58 -11.76
C ASP A 342 0.28 15.63 -12.29
N ALA A 343 -0.12 14.63 -13.05
CA ALA A 343 0.78 13.66 -13.66
C ALA A 343 1.37 14.11 -15.03
N GLY A 344 0.97 15.28 -15.53
CA GLY A 344 1.44 15.78 -16.82
C GLY A 344 0.77 15.12 -18.04
N GLY A 345 -0.43 14.52 -17.87
CA GLY A 345 -1.26 14.02 -18.97
C GLY A 345 -1.55 12.52 -18.97
N ALA A 346 -0.60 11.66 -18.60
CA ALA A 346 -0.82 10.22 -18.49
C ALA A 346 -0.96 9.80 -17.01
N LEU A 347 -1.93 8.93 -16.73
CA LEU A 347 -2.06 8.31 -15.39
C LEU A 347 -1.36 6.95 -15.40
N PRO A 348 -0.43 6.69 -14.48
CA PRO A 348 0.22 5.38 -14.36
C PRO A 348 -0.68 4.41 -13.57
N LEU A 349 -1.99 4.38 -13.85
CA LEU A 349 -2.98 3.59 -13.16
C LEU A 349 -3.47 2.45 -14.04
N ILE A 350 -3.66 1.29 -13.43
CA ILE A 350 -4.39 0.14 -13.95
C ILE A 350 -5.66 0.00 -13.10
N ALA A 351 -6.81 -0.07 -13.75
CA ALA A 351 -8.08 -0.25 -13.06
C ALA A 351 -8.27 -1.72 -12.68
N GLU A 352 -8.46 -2.00 -11.41
CA GLU A 352 -9.01 -3.29 -11.00
C GLU A 352 -10.53 -3.24 -11.27
N ASP A 353 -10.93 -3.90 -12.35
CA ASP A 353 -12.29 -3.96 -12.88
C ASP A 353 -12.77 -5.42 -12.98
N LEU A 354 -12.58 -6.16 -11.89
CA LEU A 354 -13.02 -7.54 -11.74
C LEU A 354 -14.42 -7.61 -11.07
N GLY A 355 -15.10 -8.72 -11.24
CA GLY A 355 -16.45 -8.94 -10.69
C GLY A 355 -17.57 -8.28 -11.52
N VAL A 356 -18.61 -7.81 -10.85
CA VAL A 356 -19.77 -7.19 -11.53
C VAL A 356 -19.45 -5.76 -11.93
N ILE A 357 -19.08 -5.57 -13.19
CA ILE A 357 -18.73 -4.27 -13.77
C ILE A 357 -19.92 -3.74 -14.59
N THR A 358 -20.28 -2.49 -14.32
CA THR A 358 -21.41 -1.80 -14.96
C THR A 358 -20.89 -0.83 -16.06
N PRO A 359 -21.72 -0.46 -17.05
CA PRO A 359 -21.28 0.39 -18.16
C PRO A 359 -20.70 1.75 -17.75
N ASP A 360 -21.10 2.31 -16.64
CA ASP A 360 -20.55 3.55 -16.09
C ASP A 360 -19.12 3.40 -15.58
N VAL A 361 -18.75 2.24 -15.03
CA VAL A 361 -17.38 1.90 -14.64
C VAL A 361 -16.49 1.75 -15.86
N GLU A 362 -16.97 1.03 -16.90
CA GLU A 362 -16.25 0.89 -18.17
C GLU A 362 -16.06 2.24 -18.85
N ALA A 363 -17.11 3.05 -18.93
CA ALA A 363 -17.04 4.39 -19.49
C ALA A 363 -16.05 5.29 -18.74
N LEU A 364 -15.96 5.16 -17.40
CA LEU A 364 -14.99 5.88 -16.60
C LEU A 364 -13.57 5.41 -16.89
N ARG A 365 -13.30 4.09 -16.90
CA ARG A 365 -12.00 3.50 -17.24
C ARG A 365 -11.53 3.94 -18.64
N ASP A 366 -12.39 3.74 -19.64
CA ASP A 366 -12.08 4.00 -21.04
C ASP A 366 -11.95 5.50 -21.34
N GLY A 367 -12.76 6.35 -20.72
CA GLY A 367 -12.67 7.80 -20.84
C GLY A 367 -11.34 8.40 -20.33
N PHE A 368 -10.62 7.66 -19.48
CA PHE A 368 -9.28 8.01 -19.05
C PHE A 368 -8.18 7.16 -19.69
N ALA A 369 -8.54 6.29 -20.63
CA ALA A 369 -7.65 5.35 -21.31
C ALA A 369 -6.83 4.48 -20.33
N LEU A 370 -7.43 4.07 -19.23
CA LEU A 370 -6.78 3.21 -18.23
C LEU A 370 -6.85 1.75 -18.70
N PRO A 371 -5.77 0.98 -18.55
CA PRO A 371 -5.84 -0.46 -18.69
C PRO A 371 -6.72 -1.08 -17.59
N GLY A 372 -7.44 -2.12 -17.96
CA GLY A 372 -8.15 -3.00 -17.01
C GLY A 372 -7.40 -4.30 -16.76
N MET A 373 -8.06 -5.22 -16.04
CA MET A 373 -7.50 -6.52 -15.65
C MET A 373 -8.31 -7.68 -16.26
N LYS A 374 -7.62 -8.77 -16.57
CA LYS A 374 -8.22 -10.06 -16.95
C LYS A 374 -7.54 -11.18 -16.16
N VAL A 375 -8.34 -12.12 -15.63
CA VAL A 375 -7.87 -13.27 -14.87
C VAL A 375 -8.32 -14.54 -15.57
N LEU A 376 -7.37 -15.33 -16.07
CA LEU A 376 -7.67 -16.52 -16.87
C LEU A 376 -8.44 -17.61 -16.11
N GLN A 377 -8.29 -17.71 -14.79
CA GLN A 377 -9.08 -18.64 -13.98
C GLN A 377 -10.59 -18.39 -14.08
N PHE A 378 -11.02 -17.18 -14.45
CA PHE A 378 -12.43 -16.86 -14.64
C PHE A 378 -12.97 -17.19 -16.03
N ALA A 379 -12.12 -17.70 -16.92
CA ALA A 379 -12.47 -18.01 -18.32
C ALA A 379 -13.21 -19.36 -18.50
N PHE A 380 -13.23 -20.23 -17.47
CA PHE A 380 -13.59 -21.64 -17.63
C PHE A 380 -15.01 -21.96 -17.12
N ASP A 381 -15.97 -21.11 -17.47
CA ASP A 381 -17.40 -21.29 -17.16
C ASP A 381 -18.18 -22.02 -18.28
N GLY A 382 -17.51 -22.35 -19.40
CA GLY A 382 -18.11 -23.01 -20.55
C GLY A 382 -18.87 -22.11 -21.52
N GLN A 383 -18.87 -20.78 -21.31
CA GLN A 383 -19.50 -19.81 -22.20
C GLN A 383 -18.50 -19.31 -23.23
N SER A 384 -18.85 -19.35 -24.53
CA SER A 384 -17.97 -18.89 -25.61
C SER A 384 -17.80 -17.37 -25.69
N ASP A 385 -18.68 -16.62 -25.06
CA ASP A 385 -18.65 -15.15 -24.97
C ASP A 385 -18.03 -14.64 -23.68
N ASN A 386 -17.47 -15.53 -22.83
CA ASN A 386 -16.80 -15.14 -21.60
C ASN A 386 -15.66 -14.13 -21.88
N PRO A 387 -15.68 -12.93 -21.27
CA PRO A 387 -14.73 -11.85 -21.55
C PRO A 387 -13.29 -12.13 -21.06
N TYR A 388 -13.07 -13.23 -20.36
CA TYR A 388 -11.75 -13.66 -19.87
C TYR A 388 -11.09 -14.71 -20.79
N LEU A 389 -11.81 -15.25 -21.76
CA LEU A 389 -11.22 -16.13 -22.77
C LEU A 389 -10.18 -15.38 -23.61
N PRO A 390 -9.02 -15.99 -23.92
CA PRO A 390 -7.97 -15.34 -24.69
C PRO A 390 -8.46 -14.79 -26.05
N GLU A 391 -9.35 -15.48 -26.74
CA GLU A 391 -9.95 -15.07 -28.01
C GLU A 391 -10.89 -13.87 -27.89
N ASN A 392 -11.42 -13.59 -26.71
CA ASN A 392 -12.31 -12.46 -26.44
C ASN A 392 -11.58 -11.27 -25.81
N ILE A 393 -10.27 -11.38 -25.57
CA ILE A 393 -9.45 -10.27 -25.06
C ILE A 393 -8.97 -9.40 -26.21
N ASP A 394 -9.73 -8.35 -26.52
CA ASP A 394 -9.41 -7.42 -27.59
C ASP A 394 -8.44 -6.31 -27.15
N GLY A 395 -7.51 -5.95 -28.07
CA GLY A 395 -6.67 -4.77 -27.94
C GLY A 395 -5.50 -4.92 -26.97
N SER A 396 -4.92 -3.78 -26.57
CA SER A 396 -3.66 -3.70 -25.82
C SER A 396 -3.82 -3.07 -24.42
N ARG A 397 -5.05 -2.84 -23.96
CA ARG A 397 -5.33 -2.13 -22.71
C ARG A 397 -5.71 -3.09 -21.56
N TRP A 398 -5.02 -4.23 -21.48
CA TRP A 398 -5.28 -5.22 -20.44
C TRP A 398 -3.99 -5.70 -19.80
N VAL A 399 -4.04 -5.89 -18.51
CA VAL A 399 -3.09 -6.71 -17.75
C VAL A 399 -3.76 -8.07 -17.54
N VAL A 400 -3.14 -9.11 -18.10
CA VAL A 400 -3.71 -10.46 -18.08
C VAL A 400 -2.93 -11.33 -17.08
N TYR A 401 -3.64 -11.98 -16.18
CA TYR A 401 -3.09 -12.86 -15.15
C TYR A 401 -3.56 -14.29 -15.35
N THR A 402 -2.73 -15.26 -15.00
CA THR A 402 -3.18 -16.65 -14.79
C THR A 402 -4.10 -16.75 -13.57
N GLY A 403 -3.70 -16.12 -12.48
CA GLY A 403 -4.42 -15.86 -11.25
C GLY A 403 -3.72 -14.75 -10.49
N THR A 404 -4.40 -14.08 -9.57
CA THR A 404 -3.84 -13.02 -8.71
C THR A 404 -3.55 -13.58 -7.31
N HIS A 405 -3.15 -12.71 -6.38
CA HIS A 405 -2.98 -13.06 -4.96
C HIS A 405 -4.30 -13.43 -4.25
N ASP A 406 -5.46 -13.10 -4.84
CA ASP A 406 -6.79 -13.43 -4.33
C ASP A 406 -7.29 -14.79 -4.82
N ASN A 407 -6.58 -15.42 -5.76
CA ASN A 407 -6.97 -16.68 -6.36
C ASN A 407 -6.16 -17.84 -5.80
N ALA A 408 -6.69 -19.06 -5.91
CA ALA A 408 -5.91 -20.26 -5.69
C ALA A 408 -4.73 -20.34 -6.65
N THR A 409 -3.64 -21.02 -6.26
CA THR A 409 -2.58 -21.34 -7.21
C THR A 409 -3.16 -22.11 -8.39
N THR A 410 -2.52 -22.03 -9.57
CA THR A 410 -3.00 -22.74 -10.76
C THR A 410 -3.19 -24.24 -10.51
N LEU A 411 -2.29 -24.86 -9.72
CA LEU A 411 -2.43 -26.26 -9.34
C LEU A 411 -3.62 -26.46 -8.39
N GLY A 412 -3.78 -25.66 -7.36
CA GLY A 412 -4.90 -25.76 -6.42
C GLY A 412 -6.26 -25.46 -7.06
N TRP A 413 -6.29 -24.61 -8.08
CA TRP A 413 -7.50 -24.33 -8.87
C TRP A 413 -7.85 -25.50 -9.80
N TRP A 414 -6.83 -26.19 -10.35
CA TRP A 414 -7.04 -27.35 -11.24
C TRP A 414 -7.52 -28.62 -10.50
N GLN A 415 -7.17 -28.82 -9.24
CA GLN A 415 -7.56 -29.94 -8.38
C GLN A 415 -8.99 -29.82 -7.86
#